data_ea97371cde8d0d50ce4ef07f97e9b467
#
_entry.id   ea97371cde8d0d50ce4ef07f97e9b467
#
_cell.length_a   1.000
_cell.length_b   1.000
_cell.length_c   1.000
_cell.angle_alpha   90.00
_cell.angle_beta   90.00
_cell.angle_gamma   90.00
#
_symmetry.space_group_name_H-M   'P 1'
#
loop_
_entity.id
_entity.type
_entity.pdbx_description
1 polymer ?
#
loop_
_entity_poly.entity_id
_entity_poly.type
_entity_poly.pdbx_seq_one_letter_code
_entity_poly.pdbx_strand_id
1 'polypeptide(L)'
;MKIQKQFLNLMLPLTLFLLVGCANNGHLNQNSKKAISPQDKVCLTYDKARSKENTMSVLWYQNSEEAKALYLQGYQLATDKLKSQLEQKSDKPYSIVLDIDETVLDNSPYQAQNIKEGTTFTPKSWDNWVQKKEAKPVAGAKEFLQFADQNGVQIYYISDRTVKQIDATVENLKKEGIPVQDRSHFLFMEEGMKSKESRRQKVKENTNLIMLFGDNLVDFADFSKKSHPDRQKLLDELHEEFGRKFIIFPNPMYGSWESALYEGKYPTAKEQMRLRDAALKGFND
;
A
#
# COMPACT_ATOMS: atom_id res chain seq x y z
N MET A 1 -50.12 3.96 23.18
CA MET A 1 -48.90 3.60 23.90
C MET A 1 -47.79 4.46 23.30
N LYS A 2 -47.42 5.57 23.99
CA LYS A 2 -46.46 6.56 23.49
C LYS A 2 -45.04 6.12 23.89
N ILE A 3 -44.18 5.93 22.90
CA ILE A 3 -42.75 5.69 23.13
C ILE A 3 -42.02 7.03 23.03
N GLN A 4 -41.53 7.48 24.16
CA GLN A 4 -40.77 8.72 24.34
C GLN A 4 -39.32 8.48 23.89
N LYS A 5 -38.86 9.23 22.88
CA LYS A 5 -37.45 9.26 22.46
C LYS A 5 -36.68 10.18 23.41
N GLN A 6 -35.76 9.60 24.19
CA GLN A 6 -34.75 10.38 24.90
C GLN A 6 -33.54 10.53 23.97
N PHE A 7 -33.25 11.77 23.56
CA PHE A 7 -31.98 12.14 22.96
C PHE A 7 -30.97 12.41 24.06
N LEU A 8 -29.96 11.58 24.14
CA LEU A 8 -28.81 11.81 25.02
C LEU A 8 -27.77 12.65 24.25
N ASN A 9 -27.64 13.93 24.60
CA ASN A 9 -26.62 14.83 24.12
C ASN A 9 -25.26 14.42 24.75
N LEU A 10 -24.39 13.77 24.00
CA LEU A 10 -23.01 13.55 24.37
C LEU A 10 -22.18 14.71 23.83
N MET A 11 -21.92 15.72 24.69
CA MET A 11 -20.91 16.75 24.41
C MET A 11 -19.52 16.14 24.62
N LEU A 12 -18.77 15.93 23.54
CA LEU A 12 -17.33 15.66 23.57
C LEU A 12 -16.61 17.00 23.75
N PRO A 13 -15.64 17.11 24.65
CA PRO A 13 -14.81 18.30 24.72
C PRO A 13 -13.80 18.29 23.57
N LEU A 14 -13.89 19.31 22.72
CA LEU A 14 -12.96 19.61 21.65
C LEU A 14 -11.66 20.12 22.27
N THR A 15 -10.66 19.27 22.43
CA THR A 15 -9.30 19.71 22.80
C THR A 15 -8.61 20.27 21.57
N LEU A 16 -8.55 21.59 21.52
CA LEU A 16 -7.89 22.37 20.50
C LEU A 16 -6.36 22.24 20.67
N PHE A 17 -5.69 21.52 19.76
CA PHE A 17 -4.24 21.56 19.64
C PHE A 17 -3.83 22.83 18.91
N LEU A 18 -3.32 23.81 19.68
CA LEU A 18 -2.71 25.02 19.12
C LEU A 18 -1.33 24.69 18.54
N LEU A 19 -1.23 24.67 17.22
CA LEU A 19 0.03 24.82 16.52
C LEU A 19 0.50 26.27 16.65
N VAL A 20 1.57 26.49 17.40
CA VAL A 20 2.19 27.81 17.54
C VAL A 20 3.06 28.04 16.30
N GLY A 21 2.52 28.75 15.32
CA GLY A 21 3.29 29.40 14.27
C GLY A 21 4.04 30.60 14.82
N CYS A 22 5.33 30.74 14.51
CA CYS A 22 6.10 31.94 14.80
C CYS A 22 5.64 33.11 13.93
N ALA A 23 4.80 33.98 14.48
CA ALA A 23 4.60 35.33 13.96
C ALA A 23 4.82 36.34 15.11
N ASN A 24 5.74 37.26 14.88
CA ASN A 24 6.02 38.39 15.74
C ASN A 24 4.92 39.46 15.58
N ASN A 25 4.26 39.89 16.65
CA ASN A 25 4.10 41.27 17.05
C ASN A 25 2.99 41.50 18.10
N GLY A 26 3.35 42.26 19.15
CA GLY A 26 2.47 43.25 19.78
C GLY A 26 1.73 42.85 21.06
N HIS A 27 2.32 43.22 22.18
CA HIS A 27 1.70 43.60 23.49
C HIS A 27 0.49 42.80 23.99
N LEU A 28 0.71 42.01 25.03
CA LEU A 28 -0.13 42.04 26.24
C LEU A 28 0.43 41.08 27.33
N ASN A 29 0.59 41.68 28.49
CA ASN A 29 0.64 41.14 29.85
C ASN A 29 1.72 40.13 30.25
N GLN A 30 2.65 40.66 31.07
CA GLN A 30 3.62 39.90 31.85
C GLN A 30 2.90 39.05 32.91
N ASN A 31 2.90 37.72 32.72
CA ASN A 31 3.13 36.77 33.82
C ASN A 31 3.30 35.35 33.22
N SER A 32 4.45 34.75 33.57
CA SER A 32 4.85 33.36 33.26
C SER A 32 5.08 32.98 31.78
N LYS A 33 5.95 33.71 31.07
CA LYS A 33 6.66 33.11 29.93
C LYS A 33 7.77 32.21 30.48
N LYS A 34 7.50 30.91 30.64
CA LYS A 34 8.58 29.92 30.67
C LYS A 34 9.23 30.02 29.29
N ALA A 35 10.38 30.70 29.20
CA ALA A 35 11.16 30.72 27.97
C ALA A 35 11.46 29.29 27.60
N ILE A 36 11.04 28.85 26.39
CA ILE A 36 11.43 27.55 25.83
C ILE A 36 12.95 27.57 25.75
N SER A 37 13.60 26.71 26.55
CA SER A 37 15.04 26.58 26.58
C SER A 37 15.54 26.31 25.14
N PRO A 38 16.71 26.86 24.73
CA PRO A 38 17.31 26.51 23.45
C PRO A 38 17.53 25.01 23.25
N GLN A 39 17.52 24.22 24.32
CA GLN A 39 17.61 22.75 24.30
C GLN A 39 16.35 22.05 23.82
N ASP A 40 15.19 22.73 23.74
CA ASP A 40 13.93 22.14 23.25
C ASP A 40 13.74 22.26 21.72
N LYS A 41 14.69 22.88 21.02
CA LYS A 41 14.70 22.90 19.54
C LYS A 41 15.28 21.62 19.00
N VAL A 42 14.45 20.60 18.82
CA VAL A 42 14.85 19.39 18.08
C VAL A 42 14.94 19.75 16.61
N CYS A 43 16.16 19.98 16.11
CA CYS A 43 16.41 20.14 14.68
C CYS A 43 16.38 18.76 14.01
N LEU A 44 15.32 18.44 13.30
CA LEU A 44 15.24 17.22 12.50
C LEU A 44 15.97 17.42 11.17
N THR A 45 16.75 16.42 10.74
CA THR A 45 17.21 16.37 9.34
C THR A 45 16.01 16.21 8.41
N TYR A 46 16.15 16.63 7.15
CA TYR A 46 15.07 16.46 6.16
C TYR A 46 14.67 14.99 5.99
N ASP A 47 15.63 14.06 6.01
CA ASP A 47 15.34 12.62 5.92
C ASP A 47 14.47 12.16 7.09
N LYS A 48 14.80 12.55 8.30
CA LYS A 48 14.01 12.22 9.50
C LYS A 48 12.63 12.87 9.47
N ALA A 49 12.53 14.13 9.05
CA ALA A 49 11.26 14.84 8.93
C ALA A 49 10.37 14.16 7.88
N ARG A 50 10.92 13.89 6.69
CA ARG A 50 10.23 13.17 5.59
C ARG A 50 9.77 11.78 6.03
N SER A 51 10.59 11.04 6.74
CA SER A 51 10.21 9.73 7.30
C SER A 51 9.01 9.85 8.25
N LYS A 52 8.97 10.89 9.09
CA LYS A 52 7.87 11.14 10.03
C LYS A 52 6.54 11.50 9.36
N GLU A 53 6.53 12.07 8.16
CA GLU A 53 5.31 12.33 7.40
C GLU A 53 4.49 11.05 7.16
N ASN A 54 5.12 9.89 7.08
CA ASN A 54 4.45 8.61 6.87
C ASN A 54 3.82 8.00 8.14
N THR A 55 3.94 8.66 9.28
CA THR A 55 3.50 8.09 10.57
C THR A 55 2.01 7.75 10.58
N MET A 56 1.13 8.66 10.13
CA MET A 56 -0.32 8.42 10.16
C MET A 56 -0.74 7.34 9.18
N SER A 57 -0.10 7.26 8.00
CA SER A 57 -0.35 6.20 7.03
C SER A 57 -0.03 4.81 7.59
N VAL A 58 1.14 4.68 8.24
CA VAL A 58 1.56 3.41 8.87
C VAL A 58 0.69 3.07 10.07
N LEU A 59 0.33 4.04 10.91
CA LEU A 59 -0.58 3.83 12.05
C LEU A 59 -1.96 3.37 11.58
N TRP A 60 -2.51 4.02 10.55
CA TRP A 60 -3.80 3.61 9.98
C TRP A 60 -3.72 2.18 9.44
N TYR A 61 -2.66 1.86 8.69
CA TYR A 61 -2.50 0.55 8.09
C TYR A 61 -2.38 -0.57 9.16
N GLN A 62 -1.60 -0.32 10.23
CA GLN A 62 -1.33 -1.33 11.26
C GLN A 62 -2.43 -1.48 12.31
N ASN A 63 -3.18 -0.41 12.58
CA ASN A 63 -4.03 -0.35 13.78
C ASN A 63 -5.51 -0.08 13.47
N SER A 64 -5.89 0.22 12.23
CA SER A 64 -7.29 0.43 11.92
C SER A 64 -7.97 -0.87 11.50
N GLU A 65 -9.16 -1.12 12.05
CA GLU A 65 -10.01 -2.22 11.59
C GLU A 65 -10.58 -1.94 10.19
N GLU A 66 -10.61 -0.67 9.76
CA GLU A 66 -10.98 -0.27 8.41
C GLU A 66 -10.00 -0.79 7.36
N ALA A 67 -8.69 -0.71 7.61
CA ALA A 67 -7.68 -1.29 6.72
C ALA A 67 -7.90 -2.81 6.57
N LYS A 68 -8.08 -3.50 7.68
CA LYS A 68 -8.36 -4.93 7.71
C LYS A 68 -9.68 -5.28 7.00
N ALA A 69 -10.74 -4.48 7.22
CA ALA A 69 -12.03 -4.69 6.57
C ALA A 69 -11.95 -4.55 5.05
N LEU A 70 -11.15 -3.61 4.52
CA LEU A 70 -10.93 -3.46 3.08
C LEU A 70 -10.23 -4.69 2.47
N TYR A 71 -9.24 -5.27 3.15
CA TYR A 71 -8.62 -6.52 2.73
C TYR A 71 -9.61 -7.68 2.72
N LEU A 72 -10.37 -7.86 3.81
CA LEU A 72 -11.40 -8.90 3.90
C LEU A 72 -12.45 -8.76 2.81
N GLN A 73 -12.93 -7.54 2.54
CA GLN A 73 -13.89 -7.25 1.48
C GLN A 73 -13.33 -7.62 0.10
N GLY A 74 -12.07 -7.25 -0.19
CA GLY A 74 -11.43 -7.55 -1.46
C GLY A 74 -11.27 -9.06 -1.68
N TYR A 75 -10.78 -9.80 -0.69
CA TYR A 75 -10.62 -11.26 -0.81
C TYR A 75 -11.95 -12.01 -0.78
N GLN A 76 -12.97 -11.51 -0.08
CA GLN A 76 -14.31 -12.09 -0.14
C GLN A 76 -14.92 -11.91 -1.53
N LEU A 77 -14.83 -10.71 -2.10
CA LEU A 77 -15.27 -10.45 -3.46
C LEU A 77 -14.56 -11.35 -4.48
N ALA A 78 -13.24 -11.51 -4.33
CA ALA A 78 -12.45 -12.40 -5.19
C ALA A 78 -12.89 -13.86 -5.06
N THR A 79 -13.18 -14.32 -3.84
CA THR A 79 -13.66 -15.69 -3.58
C THR A 79 -14.99 -15.96 -4.31
N ASP A 80 -15.94 -15.04 -4.23
CA ASP A 80 -17.25 -15.19 -4.85
C ASP A 80 -17.13 -15.14 -6.40
N LYS A 81 -16.27 -14.28 -6.92
CA LYS A 81 -15.95 -14.24 -8.35
C LYS A 81 -15.28 -15.53 -8.83
N LEU A 82 -14.32 -16.06 -8.07
CA LEU A 82 -13.65 -17.30 -8.43
C LEU A 82 -14.62 -18.48 -8.45
N LYS A 83 -15.50 -18.63 -7.48
CA LYS A 83 -16.56 -19.64 -7.46
C LYS A 83 -17.38 -19.59 -8.76
N SER A 84 -17.84 -18.40 -9.13
CA SER A 84 -18.64 -18.17 -10.35
C SER A 84 -17.87 -18.52 -11.65
N GLN A 85 -16.55 -18.24 -11.68
CA GLN A 85 -15.71 -18.59 -12.83
C GLN A 85 -15.46 -20.09 -12.96
N LEU A 86 -15.33 -20.80 -11.84
CA LEU A 86 -15.10 -22.24 -11.82
C LEU A 86 -16.30 -23.06 -12.33
N GLU A 87 -17.49 -22.48 -12.38
CA GLU A 87 -18.66 -23.09 -12.98
C GLU A 87 -18.59 -23.10 -14.53
N GLN A 88 -17.70 -22.30 -15.11
CA GLN A 88 -17.53 -22.19 -16.56
C GLN A 88 -16.44 -23.15 -17.05
N LYS A 89 -16.56 -23.61 -18.29
CA LYS A 89 -15.49 -24.40 -18.94
C LYS A 89 -14.47 -23.47 -19.58
N SER A 90 -13.21 -23.83 -19.47
CA SER A 90 -12.10 -23.12 -20.12
C SER A 90 -11.17 -24.13 -20.80
N ASP A 91 -10.70 -23.80 -22.00
CA ASP A 91 -9.71 -24.60 -22.71
C ASP A 91 -8.30 -24.49 -22.16
N LYS A 92 -8.04 -23.41 -21.37
CA LYS A 92 -6.79 -23.17 -20.66
C LYS A 92 -7.01 -23.23 -19.15
N PRO A 93 -6.01 -23.63 -18.38
CA PRO A 93 -6.12 -23.58 -16.91
C PRO A 93 -6.40 -22.15 -16.45
N TYR A 94 -7.28 -22.01 -15.47
CA TYR A 94 -7.53 -20.72 -14.82
C TYR A 94 -6.31 -20.27 -14.06
N SER A 95 -6.03 -18.98 -14.10
CA SER A 95 -4.97 -18.36 -13.31
C SER A 95 -5.38 -17.05 -12.68
N ILE A 96 -4.68 -16.71 -11.62
CA ILE A 96 -4.72 -15.41 -10.94
C ILE A 96 -3.30 -14.88 -10.82
N VAL A 97 -3.15 -13.58 -10.84
CA VAL A 97 -1.88 -12.88 -10.61
C VAL A 97 -2.01 -11.96 -9.42
N LEU A 98 -1.08 -12.06 -8.48
CA LEU A 98 -1.02 -11.18 -7.31
C LEU A 98 0.34 -10.48 -7.26
N ASP A 99 0.34 -9.21 -6.85
CA ASP A 99 1.54 -8.63 -6.24
C ASP A 99 1.77 -9.28 -4.85
N ILE A 100 2.90 -9.01 -4.23
CA ILE A 100 3.24 -9.58 -2.91
C ILE A 100 3.10 -8.54 -1.80
N ASP A 101 3.77 -7.40 -1.99
CA ASP A 101 3.94 -6.42 -0.93
C ASP A 101 2.64 -5.60 -0.76
N GLU A 102 2.10 -5.57 0.45
CA GLU A 102 0.79 -4.97 0.79
C GLU A 102 -0.39 -5.54 -0.02
N THR A 103 -0.17 -6.67 -0.66
CA THR A 103 -1.21 -7.44 -1.36
C THR A 103 -1.39 -8.80 -0.71
N VAL A 104 -0.33 -9.58 -0.55
CA VAL A 104 -0.32 -10.89 0.11
C VAL A 104 0.36 -10.81 1.47
N LEU A 105 1.47 -10.08 1.57
CA LEU A 105 2.29 -9.93 2.76
C LEU A 105 2.30 -8.47 3.25
N ASP A 106 2.15 -8.30 4.57
CA ASP A 106 2.23 -7.04 5.29
C ASP A 106 3.68 -6.66 5.57
N ASN A 107 4.18 -5.60 4.95
CA ASN A 107 5.50 -5.04 5.19
C ASN A 107 5.46 -3.73 6.00
N SER A 108 4.34 -3.40 6.60
CA SER A 108 4.23 -2.22 7.47
C SER A 108 5.22 -2.23 8.64
N PRO A 109 5.69 -3.38 9.18
CA PRO A 109 6.77 -3.39 10.17
C PRO A 109 8.08 -2.77 9.65
N TYR A 110 8.41 -2.96 8.36
CA TYR A 110 9.56 -2.30 7.74
C TYR A 110 9.36 -0.78 7.67
N GLN A 111 8.17 -0.33 7.28
CA GLN A 111 7.84 1.11 7.22
C GLN A 111 7.87 1.75 8.62
N ALA A 112 7.33 1.06 9.62
CA ALA A 112 7.37 1.50 11.02
C ALA A 112 8.81 1.61 11.54
N GLN A 113 9.69 0.68 11.19
CA GLN A 113 11.11 0.72 11.58
C GLN A 113 11.81 1.94 10.96
N ASN A 114 11.59 2.21 9.68
CA ASN A 114 12.13 3.41 9.02
C ASN A 114 11.70 4.69 9.74
N ILE A 115 10.43 4.80 10.17
CA ILE A 115 9.94 5.96 10.93
C ILE A 115 10.64 6.09 12.29
N LYS A 116 10.82 4.99 13.01
CA LYS A 116 11.49 4.96 14.32
C LYS A 116 12.96 5.38 14.21
N GLU A 117 13.63 4.94 13.17
CA GLU A 117 15.04 5.25 12.91
C GLU A 117 15.25 6.61 12.23
N GLY A 118 14.18 7.18 11.66
CA GLY A 118 14.28 8.43 10.87
C GLY A 118 14.96 8.21 9.54
N THR A 119 14.78 7.02 8.95
CA THR A 119 15.31 6.60 7.66
C THR A 119 14.18 6.39 6.65
N THR A 120 14.52 6.10 5.41
CA THR A 120 13.59 5.78 4.34
C THR A 120 14.04 4.51 3.61
N PHE A 121 13.27 4.08 2.64
CA PHE A 121 13.61 2.93 1.81
C PHE A 121 15.03 3.05 1.23
N THR A 122 15.78 1.96 1.35
CA THR A 122 16.98 1.69 0.55
C THR A 122 16.94 0.23 0.08
N PRO A 123 17.53 -0.12 -1.09
CA PRO A 123 17.57 -1.50 -1.54
C PRO A 123 18.19 -2.45 -0.51
N LYS A 124 19.22 -2.00 0.22
CA LYS A 124 19.89 -2.79 1.26
C LYS A 124 19.00 -3.03 2.49
N SER A 125 18.36 -1.99 3.00
CA SER A 125 17.47 -2.13 4.18
C SER A 125 16.24 -2.96 3.85
N TRP A 126 15.71 -2.82 2.64
CA TRP A 126 14.63 -3.65 2.12
C TRP A 126 15.04 -5.12 2.02
N ASP A 127 16.19 -5.40 1.41
CA ASP A 127 16.69 -6.78 1.33
C ASP A 127 16.88 -7.40 2.71
N ASN A 128 17.46 -6.67 3.67
CA ASN A 128 17.57 -7.11 5.04
C ASN A 128 16.22 -7.49 5.67
N TRP A 129 15.15 -6.76 5.36
CA TRP A 129 13.80 -7.08 5.81
C TRP A 129 13.28 -8.36 5.16
N VAL A 130 13.37 -8.47 3.84
CA VAL A 130 12.91 -9.65 3.09
C VAL A 130 13.60 -10.92 3.57
N GLN A 131 14.92 -10.85 3.85
CA GLN A 131 15.70 -11.98 4.36
C GLN A 131 15.30 -12.44 5.76
N LYS A 132 14.58 -11.64 6.55
CA LYS A 132 14.02 -12.08 7.83
C LYS A 132 12.90 -13.10 7.67
N LYS A 133 12.16 -13.08 6.54
CA LYS A 133 11.04 -14.00 6.27
C LYS A 133 9.99 -13.95 7.38
N GLU A 134 9.64 -12.74 7.82
CA GLU A 134 8.77 -12.48 8.98
C GLU A 134 7.48 -11.75 8.62
N ALA A 135 7.32 -11.33 7.36
CA ALA A 135 6.12 -10.66 6.91
C ALA A 135 4.90 -11.59 7.06
N LYS A 136 3.83 -11.06 7.66
CA LYS A 136 2.59 -11.80 7.91
C LYS A 136 1.64 -11.64 6.72
N PRO A 137 0.72 -12.60 6.49
CA PRO A 137 -0.33 -12.42 5.51
C PRO A 137 -1.23 -11.24 5.89
N VAL A 138 -1.65 -10.46 4.89
CA VAL A 138 -2.76 -9.53 5.07
C VAL A 138 -4.07 -10.29 5.26
N ALA A 139 -5.08 -9.66 5.85
CA ALA A 139 -6.33 -10.31 6.20
C ALA A 139 -7.04 -10.91 4.99
N GLY A 140 -7.40 -12.18 5.05
CA GLY A 140 -8.12 -12.93 4.00
C GLY A 140 -7.23 -13.48 2.88
N ALA A 141 -5.96 -13.08 2.77
CA ALA A 141 -5.08 -13.53 1.70
C ALA A 141 -4.82 -15.04 1.75
N LYS A 142 -4.50 -15.56 2.92
CA LYS A 142 -4.20 -16.98 3.11
C LYS A 142 -5.39 -17.86 2.73
N GLU A 143 -6.56 -17.54 3.27
CA GLU A 143 -7.78 -18.32 3.05
C GLU A 143 -8.18 -18.32 1.57
N PHE A 144 -8.10 -17.17 0.91
CA PHE A 144 -8.38 -17.06 -0.52
C PHE A 144 -7.40 -17.85 -1.37
N LEU A 145 -6.11 -17.74 -1.11
CA LEU A 145 -5.07 -18.45 -1.87
C LEU A 145 -5.15 -19.96 -1.68
N GLN A 146 -5.44 -20.44 -0.47
CA GLN A 146 -5.69 -21.86 -0.20
C GLN A 146 -6.94 -22.35 -0.95
N PHE A 147 -8.01 -21.54 -0.99
CA PHE A 147 -9.20 -21.87 -1.77
C PHE A 147 -8.90 -21.96 -3.27
N ALA A 148 -8.14 -21.00 -3.82
CA ALA A 148 -7.74 -21.00 -5.22
C ALA A 148 -6.89 -22.25 -5.58
N ASP A 149 -5.91 -22.58 -4.75
CA ASP A 149 -5.03 -23.75 -4.91
C ASP A 149 -5.80 -25.07 -4.87
N GLN A 150 -6.69 -25.23 -3.88
CA GLN A 150 -7.54 -26.43 -3.75
C GLN A 150 -8.48 -26.65 -4.94
N ASN A 151 -8.81 -25.60 -5.67
CA ASN A 151 -9.64 -25.65 -6.88
C ASN A 151 -8.82 -25.68 -8.18
N GLY A 152 -7.51 -25.93 -8.12
CA GLY A 152 -6.64 -26.11 -9.27
C GLY A 152 -6.35 -24.83 -10.06
N VAL A 153 -6.56 -23.66 -9.45
CA VAL A 153 -6.25 -22.37 -10.07
C VAL A 153 -4.75 -22.10 -9.96
N GLN A 154 -4.12 -21.75 -11.08
CA GLN A 154 -2.70 -21.39 -11.08
C GLN A 154 -2.49 -20.02 -10.45
N ILE A 155 -1.60 -19.94 -9.47
CA ILE A 155 -1.31 -18.74 -8.69
C ILE A 155 0.06 -18.21 -9.12
N TYR A 156 0.08 -17.03 -9.73
CA TYR A 156 1.31 -16.34 -10.12
C TYR A 156 1.56 -15.12 -9.26
N TYR A 157 2.82 -14.92 -8.86
CA TYR A 157 3.26 -13.77 -8.10
C TYR A 157 4.12 -12.87 -8.99
N ILE A 158 3.63 -11.66 -9.29
CA ILE A 158 4.34 -10.65 -10.08
C ILE A 158 4.70 -9.48 -9.18
N SER A 159 5.92 -9.46 -8.65
CA SER A 159 6.38 -8.47 -7.70
C SER A 159 7.57 -7.66 -8.23
N ASP A 160 7.74 -6.45 -7.70
CA ASP A 160 8.93 -5.64 -7.92
C ASP A 160 10.08 -6.00 -6.95
N ARG A 161 9.90 -7.03 -6.11
CA ARG A 161 11.02 -7.74 -5.49
C ARG A 161 11.94 -8.29 -6.59
N THR A 162 13.24 -8.27 -6.35
CA THR A 162 14.22 -8.78 -7.32
C THR A 162 14.26 -10.31 -7.35
N VAL A 163 14.72 -10.89 -8.45
CA VAL A 163 14.89 -12.35 -8.58
C VAL A 163 15.76 -12.96 -7.48
N LYS A 164 16.68 -12.20 -6.88
CA LYS A 164 17.49 -12.62 -5.73
C LYS A 164 16.69 -12.85 -4.45
N GLN A 165 15.49 -12.28 -4.37
CA GLN A 165 14.61 -12.36 -3.20
C GLN A 165 13.55 -13.45 -3.32
N ILE A 166 13.51 -14.21 -4.43
CA ILE A 166 12.53 -15.28 -4.65
C ILE A 166 12.59 -16.30 -3.51
N ASP A 167 13.77 -16.83 -3.19
CA ASP A 167 13.91 -17.91 -2.20
C ASP A 167 13.43 -17.47 -0.81
N ALA A 168 13.85 -16.30 -0.35
CA ALA A 168 13.39 -15.75 0.92
C ALA A 168 11.87 -15.51 0.93
N THR A 169 11.30 -15.08 -0.19
CA THR A 169 9.85 -14.87 -0.34
C THR A 169 9.10 -16.20 -0.29
N VAL A 170 9.55 -17.20 -1.03
CA VAL A 170 8.99 -18.56 -1.05
C VAL A 170 8.99 -19.18 0.36
N GLU A 171 10.10 -19.04 1.08
CA GLU A 171 10.20 -19.54 2.45
C GLU A 171 9.24 -18.80 3.40
N ASN A 172 9.10 -17.47 3.24
CA ASN A 172 8.14 -16.69 4.04
C ASN A 172 6.70 -17.14 3.77
N LEU A 173 6.30 -17.28 2.50
CA LEU A 173 4.96 -17.74 2.12
C LEU A 173 4.67 -19.14 2.70
N LYS A 174 5.60 -20.08 2.56
CA LYS A 174 5.48 -21.44 3.11
C LYS A 174 5.34 -21.42 4.63
N LYS A 175 6.15 -20.60 5.32
CA LYS A 175 6.08 -20.44 6.79
C LYS A 175 4.71 -19.97 7.26
N GLU A 176 4.07 -19.09 6.49
CA GLU A 176 2.75 -18.56 6.80
C GLU A 176 1.60 -19.45 6.28
N GLY A 177 1.91 -20.56 5.61
CA GLY A 177 0.94 -21.52 5.08
C GLY A 177 0.21 -21.03 3.84
N ILE A 178 0.84 -20.14 3.07
CA ILE A 178 0.37 -19.68 1.77
C ILE A 178 0.86 -20.66 0.70
N PRO A 179 0.03 -21.08 -0.25
CA PRO A 179 0.40 -22.01 -1.30
C PRO A 179 1.56 -21.50 -2.16
N VAL A 180 2.51 -22.39 -2.42
CA VAL A 180 3.61 -22.21 -3.35
C VAL A 180 3.58 -23.41 -4.30
N GLN A 181 2.99 -23.24 -5.47
CA GLN A 181 2.78 -24.31 -6.45
C GLN A 181 4.06 -24.65 -7.20
N ASP A 182 4.66 -23.66 -7.85
CA ASP A 182 5.89 -23.81 -8.62
C ASP A 182 6.76 -22.54 -8.52
N ARG A 183 8.07 -22.72 -8.56
CA ARG A 183 9.03 -21.61 -8.55
C ARG A 183 8.91 -20.72 -9.80
N SER A 184 8.54 -21.27 -10.94
CA SER A 184 8.34 -20.52 -12.18
C SER A 184 7.16 -19.55 -12.13
N HIS A 185 6.28 -19.71 -11.15
CA HIS A 185 5.17 -18.79 -10.91
C HIS A 185 5.59 -17.48 -10.20
N PHE A 186 6.85 -17.36 -9.79
CA PHE A 186 7.41 -16.14 -9.18
C PHE A 186 8.09 -15.29 -10.26
N LEU A 187 7.33 -14.40 -10.87
CA LEU A 187 7.79 -13.52 -11.94
C LEU A 187 8.27 -12.19 -11.33
N PHE A 188 9.43 -12.23 -10.72
CA PHE A 188 10.02 -11.07 -10.04
C PHE A 188 10.79 -10.17 -10.99
N MET A 189 11.19 -9.00 -10.51
CA MET A 189 11.87 -8.00 -11.30
C MET A 189 13.30 -8.44 -11.64
N GLU A 190 13.59 -8.51 -12.93
CA GLU A 190 14.92 -8.70 -13.48
C GLU A 190 15.55 -7.35 -13.84
N GLU A 191 16.87 -7.33 -13.97
CA GLU A 191 17.60 -6.12 -14.37
C GLU A 191 17.11 -5.61 -15.75
N GLY A 192 16.86 -4.31 -15.83
CA GLY A 192 16.36 -3.66 -17.06
C GLY A 192 14.86 -3.71 -17.27
N MET A 193 14.09 -4.45 -16.46
CA MET A 193 12.63 -4.44 -16.53
C MET A 193 12.08 -3.08 -16.08
N LYS A 194 11.05 -2.59 -16.81
CA LYS A 194 10.45 -1.27 -16.56
C LYS A 194 9.00 -1.32 -16.06
N SER A 195 8.31 -2.42 -16.27
CA SER A 195 6.92 -2.59 -15.84
C SER A 195 6.57 -4.06 -15.60
N LYS A 196 5.41 -4.29 -14.98
CA LYS A 196 4.86 -5.64 -14.77
C LYS A 196 4.15 -6.21 -16.01
N GLU A 197 3.93 -5.42 -17.07
CA GLU A 197 3.10 -5.80 -18.22
C GLU A 197 3.64 -7.04 -18.98
N SER A 198 4.93 -7.08 -19.29
CA SER A 198 5.51 -8.23 -20.00
C SER A 198 5.37 -9.54 -19.20
N ARG A 199 5.44 -9.45 -17.88
CA ARG A 199 5.25 -10.58 -16.97
C ARG A 199 3.78 -11.06 -16.97
N ARG A 200 2.82 -10.13 -16.98
CA ARG A 200 1.38 -10.44 -17.10
C ARG A 200 1.06 -11.09 -18.45
N GLN A 201 1.67 -10.61 -19.53
CA GLN A 201 1.45 -11.19 -20.87
C GLN A 201 1.91 -12.66 -20.93
N LYS A 202 3.08 -13.01 -20.36
CA LYS A 202 3.53 -14.41 -20.26
C LYS A 202 2.52 -15.32 -19.59
N VAL A 203 1.82 -14.84 -18.55
CA VAL A 203 0.78 -15.61 -17.88
C VAL A 203 -0.43 -15.78 -18.80
N LYS A 204 -0.90 -14.71 -19.47
CA LYS A 204 -2.05 -14.75 -20.40
C LYS A 204 -1.84 -15.67 -21.60
N GLU A 205 -0.61 -15.81 -22.09
CA GLU A 205 -0.29 -16.69 -23.22
C GLU A 205 -0.64 -18.15 -22.92
N ASN A 206 -0.39 -18.60 -21.70
CA ASN A 206 -0.50 -20.00 -21.33
C ASN A 206 -1.73 -20.34 -20.48
N THR A 207 -2.44 -19.34 -19.97
CA THR A 207 -3.54 -19.53 -19.03
C THR A 207 -4.74 -18.64 -19.37
N ASN A 208 -5.89 -18.95 -18.78
CA ASN A 208 -7.04 -18.05 -18.71
C ASN A 208 -6.90 -17.20 -17.45
N LEU A 209 -6.27 -16.03 -17.58
CA LEU A 209 -6.04 -15.10 -16.47
C LEU A 209 -7.34 -14.38 -16.13
N ILE A 210 -7.93 -14.73 -14.99
CA ILE A 210 -9.26 -14.27 -14.57
C ILE A 210 -9.24 -13.10 -13.61
N MET A 211 -8.22 -12.96 -12.73
CA MET A 211 -8.13 -11.87 -11.79
C MET A 211 -6.69 -11.39 -11.57
N LEU A 212 -6.57 -10.08 -11.30
CA LEU A 212 -5.35 -9.40 -10.88
C LEU A 212 -5.56 -8.77 -9.50
N PHE A 213 -4.53 -8.86 -8.66
CA PHE A 213 -4.55 -8.31 -7.30
C PHE A 213 -3.32 -7.43 -7.07
N GLY A 214 -3.52 -6.31 -6.42
CA GLY A 214 -2.44 -5.39 -6.09
C GLY A 214 -2.89 -4.27 -5.17
N ASP A 215 -1.95 -3.57 -4.59
CA ASP A 215 -2.14 -2.34 -3.82
C ASP A 215 -1.85 -1.09 -4.66
N ASN A 216 -1.33 -1.29 -5.87
CA ASN A 216 -0.87 -0.24 -6.74
C ASN A 216 -1.42 -0.38 -8.16
N LEU A 217 -1.78 0.74 -8.81
CA LEU A 217 -2.34 0.70 -10.16
C LEU A 217 -1.42 0.03 -11.20
N VAL A 218 -0.09 0.03 -10.99
CA VAL A 218 0.87 -0.66 -11.87
C VAL A 218 0.71 -2.19 -11.87
N ASP A 219 -0.02 -2.75 -10.90
CA ASP A 219 -0.31 -4.17 -10.81
C ASP A 219 -1.38 -4.61 -11.83
N PHE A 220 -2.17 -3.67 -12.33
CA PHE A 220 -3.31 -3.95 -13.21
C PHE A 220 -3.04 -3.59 -14.66
N ALA A 221 -2.37 -2.44 -14.92
CA ALA A 221 -2.03 -1.97 -16.24
C ALA A 221 -0.74 -1.13 -16.22
N ASP A 222 -0.30 -0.64 -17.37
CA ASP A 222 0.92 0.17 -17.45
C ASP A 222 0.69 1.62 -16.99
N PHE A 223 0.62 1.80 -15.67
CA PHE A 223 0.61 3.10 -15.01
C PHE A 223 2.02 3.65 -14.72
N SER A 224 3.05 2.93 -15.16
CA SER A 224 4.45 3.29 -14.91
C SER A 224 4.77 4.65 -15.50
N LYS A 225 5.41 5.53 -14.71
CA LYS A 225 5.89 6.85 -15.15
C LYS A 225 4.83 7.79 -15.76
N LYS A 226 3.54 7.49 -15.57
CA LYS A 226 2.46 8.34 -16.02
C LYS A 226 2.30 9.55 -15.10
N SER A 227 2.04 10.72 -15.70
CA SER A 227 1.63 11.92 -14.98
C SER A 227 0.28 11.72 -14.27
N HIS A 228 -0.05 12.57 -13.33
CA HIS A 228 -1.35 12.47 -12.64
C HIS A 228 -2.56 12.53 -13.62
N PRO A 229 -2.62 13.44 -14.62
CA PRO A 229 -3.70 13.41 -15.61
C PRO A 229 -3.74 12.11 -16.44
N ASP A 230 -2.59 11.58 -16.86
CA ASP A 230 -2.55 10.34 -17.64
C ASP A 230 -2.98 9.12 -16.81
N ARG A 231 -2.68 9.12 -15.51
CA ARG A 231 -3.18 8.10 -14.57
C ARG A 231 -4.70 8.17 -14.43
N GLN A 232 -5.24 9.38 -14.29
CA GLN A 232 -6.69 9.59 -14.23
C GLN A 232 -7.37 9.06 -15.50
N LYS A 233 -6.88 9.46 -16.67
CA LYS A 233 -7.42 9.02 -17.96
C LYS A 233 -7.42 7.49 -18.07
N LEU A 234 -6.29 6.82 -17.76
CA LEU A 234 -6.21 5.37 -17.84
C LEU A 234 -7.10 4.69 -16.79
N LEU A 235 -7.27 5.28 -15.61
CA LEU A 235 -8.21 4.78 -14.61
C LEU A 235 -9.65 4.86 -15.12
N ASP A 236 -10.04 5.97 -15.77
CA ASP A 236 -11.37 6.16 -16.34
C ASP A 236 -11.65 5.14 -17.45
N GLU A 237 -10.64 4.77 -18.24
CA GLU A 237 -10.75 3.72 -19.28
C GLU A 237 -10.92 2.30 -18.67
N LEU A 238 -10.39 2.06 -17.49
CA LEU A 238 -10.35 0.74 -16.83
C LEU A 238 -11.31 0.59 -15.64
N HIS A 239 -12.08 1.63 -15.31
CA HIS A 239 -12.84 1.68 -14.06
C HIS A 239 -13.80 0.50 -13.87
N GLU A 240 -14.37 -0.04 -14.95
CA GLU A 240 -15.30 -1.16 -14.88
C GLU A 240 -14.63 -2.50 -14.53
N GLU A 241 -13.31 -2.62 -14.69
CA GLU A 241 -12.56 -3.82 -14.31
C GLU A 241 -12.36 -3.93 -12.80
N PHE A 242 -12.38 -2.79 -12.07
CA PHE A 242 -12.24 -2.80 -10.62
C PHE A 242 -13.48 -3.41 -9.93
N GLY A 243 -13.23 -4.34 -9.01
CA GLY A 243 -14.27 -5.16 -8.38
C GLY A 243 -14.80 -6.30 -9.25
N ARG A 244 -14.31 -6.44 -10.50
CA ARG A 244 -14.63 -7.56 -11.41
C ARG A 244 -13.41 -8.43 -11.64
N LYS A 245 -12.41 -7.89 -12.33
CA LYS A 245 -11.15 -8.54 -12.65
C LYS A 245 -9.99 -8.01 -11.84
N PHE A 246 -10.05 -6.74 -11.45
CA PHE A 246 -9.03 -6.05 -10.67
C PHE A 246 -9.48 -5.89 -9.22
N ILE A 247 -8.71 -6.43 -8.31
CA ILE A 247 -8.94 -6.35 -6.86
C ILE A 247 -7.82 -5.49 -6.27
N ILE A 248 -8.14 -4.24 -5.96
CA ILE A 248 -7.20 -3.29 -5.38
C ILE A 248 -7.30 -3.25 -3.86
N PHE A 249 -6.15 -3.21 -3.20
CA PHE A 249 -6.02 -3.11 -1.75
C PHE A 249 -5.48 -1.74 -1.32
N PRO A 250 -5.74 -1.34 -0.06
CA PRO A 250 -5.27 -0.04 0.40
C PRO A 250 -3.77 -0.02 0.70
N ASN A 251 -3.06 0.96 0.17
CA ASN A 251 -1.69 1.28 0.61
C ASN A 251 -1.49 2.80 0.67
N PRO A 252 -1.66 3.43 1.84
CA PRO A 252 -1.40 4.84 2.03
C PRO A 252 0.08 5.16 2.33
N MET A 253 0.95 4.15 2.44
CA MET A 253 2.32 4.30 2.92
C MET A 253 3.31 4.67 1.82
N TYR A 254 3.12 4.10 0.62
CA TYR A 254 3.98 4.31 -0.54
C TYR A 254 3.29 3.79 -1.82
N GLY A 255 3.84 4.13 -2.98
CA GLY A 255 3.34 3.59 -4.25
C GLY A 255 3.62 4.49 -5.44
N SER A 256 3.17 4.08 -6.62
CA SER A 256 3.31 4.88 -7.84
C SER A 256 2.47 6.16 -7.81
N TRP A 257 1.47 6.24 -6.94
CA TRP A 257 0.72 7.47 -6.69
C TRP A 257 1.59 8.57 -6.11
N GLU A 258 2.51 8.23 -5.20
CA GLU A 258 3.49 9.15 -4.63
C GLU A 258 4.54 9.56 -5.67
N SER A 259 5.11 8.59 -6.41
CA SER A 259 6.11 8.89 -7.43
C SER A 259 5.56 9.75 -8.57
N ALA A 260 4.25 9.72 -8.82
CA ALA A 260 3.60 10.61 -9.78
C ALA A 260 3.67 12.08 -9.35
N LEU A 261 3.70 12.39 -8.04
CA LEU A 261 3.93 13.75 -7.52
C LEU A 261 5.34 14.28 -7.88
N TYR A 262 6.27 13.35 -8.13
CA TYR A 262 7.67 13.64 -8.42
C TYR A 262 8.02 13.45 -9.90
N GLU A 263 7.02 13.36 -10.78
CA GLU A 263 7.20 13.10 -12.22
C GLU A 263 8.05 11.85 -12.50
N GLY A 264 7.95 10.82 -11.66
CA GLY A 264 8.74 9.60 -11.75
C GLY A 264 10.22 9.75 -11.42
N LYS A 265 10.63 10.90 -10.84
CA LYS A 265 11.99 11.14 -10.33
C LYS A 265 12.10 10.71 -8.87
N TYR A 266 13.31 10.66 -8.36
CA TYR A 266 13.60 10.43 -6.94
C TYR A 266 14.34 11.64 -6.36
N PRO A 267 13.63 12.73 -6.05
CA PRO A 267 14.24 13.94 -5.53
C PRO A 267 14.73 13.76 -4.08
N THR A 268 15.51 14.73 -3.59
CA THR A 268 15.97 14.75 -2.18
C THR A 268 14.78 14.80 -1.22
N ALA A 269 14.96 14.37 0.04
CA ALA A 269 13.92 14.41 1.06
C ALA A 269 13.31 15.81 1.22
N LYS A 270 14.15 16.87 1.19
CA LYS A 270 13.68 18.27 1.22
C LYS A 270 12.73 18.58 0.07
N GLU A 271 13.09 18.16 -1.13
CA GLU A 271 12.28 18.43 -2.33
C GLU A 271 11.01 17.58 -2.37
N GLN A 272 11.06 16.32 -1.89
CA GLN A 272 9.87 15.49 -1.73
C GLN A 272 8.85 16.16 -0.80
N MET A 273 9.28 16.65 0.36
CA MET A 273 8.41 17.36 1.31
C MET A 273 7.79 18.61 0.66
N ARG A 274 8.60 19.42 -0.05
CA ARG A 274 8.10 20.60 -0.77
C ARG A 274 7.06 20.24 -1.84
N LEU A 275 7.28 19.18 -2.61
CA LEU A 275 6.36 18.72 -3.64
C LEU A 275 5.07 18.15 -3.07
N ARG A 276 5.14 17.44 -1.94
CA ARG A 276 3.95 16.94 -1.22
C ARG A 276 3.12 18.11 -0.70
N ASP A 277 3.75 19.09 -0.06
CA ASP A 277 3.07 20.28 0.43
C ASP A 277 2.38 21.05 -0.69
N ALA A 278 3.08 21.25 -1.82
CA ALA A 278 2.54 21.90 -3.00
C ALA A 278 1.41 21.12 -3.71
N ALA A 279 1.29 19.82 -3.48
CA ALA A 279 0.22 18.99 -4.05
C ALA A 279 -1.06 18.99 -3.21
N LEU A 280 -1.01 19.46 -1.98
CA LEU A 280 -2.20 19.64 -1.15
C LEU A 280 -3.05 20.78 -1.72
N LYS A 281 -4.36 20.60 -1.68
CA LYS A 281 -5.34 21.61 -2.11
C LYS A 281 -6.14 22.05 -0.90
N GLY A 282 -5.99 23.31 -0.51
CA GLY A 282 -6.80 23.92 0.52
C GLY A 282 -8.18 24.33 -0.03
N PHE A 283 -9.12 24.58 0.85
CA PHE A 283 -10.46 25.04 0.46
C PHE A 283 -10.49 26.51 -0.02
N ASN A 284 -9.37 27.23 0.11
CA ASN A 284 -9.19 28.59 -0.37
C ASN A 284 -8.24 28.70 -1.58
N ASP A 285 -7.77 27.55 -2.15
CA ASP A 285 -6.88 27.54 -3.32
C ASP A 285 -7.63 27.76 -4.63
#